data_c4d8758d6e45b94de1f8a9f04c488329
#
_entry.id   c4d8758d6e45b94de1f8a9f04c488329
#
_cell.length_a   1.000
_cell.length_b   1.000
_cell.length_c   1.000
_cell.angle_alpha   90.00
_cell.angle_beta   90.00
_cell.angle_gamma   90.00
#
_symmetry.space_group_name_H-M   'P 1'
#
loop_
_entity.id
_entity.type
_entity.pdbx_description
1 polymer ?
#
loop_
_entity_poly.entity_id
_entity_poly.type
_entity_poly.pdbx_seq_one_letter_code
_entity_poly.pdbx_strand_id
1 'polypeptide(L)'
;SFPPSLKRVAIVNNMPEVPDNKPILAKEKKKDGFEIARKIDYYNGNGAITAEALAEALAHENYFNEVVICDSALRAHDVTPREGALSETEVNRLAHELDVDFLIALENVQIRAVRRISYLKSWGIYQGTVDAKVYPTVRVYLPDRSTPMVTISAKDSIFWEETGNGPFVQSHLINEEDLIKQASEFAGSIPVKKLLPYWKTANRYLFCGGSVN
;
A
#
# COMPACT_ATOMS: atom_id res chain seq x y z
N SER A 1 3.50 12.12 24.80
CA SER A 1 2.03 12.16 25.02
C SER A 1 1.37 12.73 23.78
N PHE A 2 0.41 11.99 23.23
CA PHE A 2 -0.43 12.50 22.16
C PHE A 2 -1.32 13.62 22.67
N PRO A 3 -1.37 14.78 22.01
CA PRO A 3 -2.40 15.75 22.33
C PRO A 3 -3.77 15.15 22.01
N PRO A 4 -4.79 15.37 22.88
CA PRO A 4 -6.14 14.84 22.67
C PRO A 4 -6.86 15.43 21.45
N SER A 5 -6.16 16.21 20.64
CA SER A 5 -6.69 16.99 19.52
C SER A 5 -6.24 16.50 18.13
N LEU A 6 -5.65 15.30 18.00
CA LEU A 6 -5.28 14.78 16.69
C LEU A 6 -6.52 14.28 15.95
N LYS A 7 -7.25 15.19 15.31
CA LYS A 7 -8.53 14.93 14.66
C LYS A 7 -8.48 15.01 13.14
N ARG A 8 -7.47 15.72 12.60
CA ARG A 8 -7.31 15.95 11.17
C ARG A 8 -6.01 15.32 10.72
N VAL A 9 -6.11 14.42 9.75
CA VAL A 9 -4.96 13.73 9.17
C VAL A 9 -4.90 13.96 7.67
N ALA A 10 -3.70 14.17 7.15
CA ALA A 10 -3.47 14.14 5.72
C ALA A 10 -2.73 12.86 5.32
N ILE A 11 -3.20 12.26 4.25
CA ILE A 11 -2.51 11.17 3.58
C ILE A 11 -1.68 11.78 2.45
N VAL A 12 -0.38 11.53 2.46
CA VAL A 12 0.54 12.02 1.45
C VAL A 12 1.25 10.88 0.75
N ASN A 13 1.42 11.01 -0.55
CA ASN A 13 2.18 10.06 -1.35
C ASN A 13 3.65 10.49 -1.40
N ASN A 14 4.50 9.80 -0.64
CA ASN A 14 5.94 10.02 -0.62
C ASN A 14 6.72 8.98 -1.43
N MET A 15 6.05 8.22 -2.29
CA MET A 15 6.70 7.29 -3.20
C MET A 15 7.42 8.03 -4.32
N PRO A 16 8.57 7.51 -4.78
CA PRO A 16 9.16 8.01 -6.02
C PRO A 16 8.19 7.73 -7.18
N GLU A 17 8.15 8.62 -8.15
CA GLU A 17 7.41 8.40 -9.37
C GLU A 17 8.08 7.31 -10.19
N VAL A 18 7.33 6.30 -10.59
CA VAL A 18 7.81 5.25 -11.49
C VAL A 18 7.17 5.49 -12.85
N PRO A 19 7.95 5.91 -13.86
CA PRO A 19 7.40 6.39 -15.12
C PRO A 19 6.68 5.33 -15.95
N ASP A 20 6.91 4.06 -15.71
CA ASP A 20 6.29 2.96 -16.47
C ASP A 20 5.93 1.78 -15.56
N ASN A 21 4.76 1.20 -15.78
CA ASN A 21 4.32 -0.05 -15.15
C ASN A 21 5.09 -1.26 -15.70
N LYS A 22 6.42 -1.24 -15.59
CA LYS A 22 7.26 -2.34 -16.02
C LYS A 22 7.71 -3.17 -14.83
N PRO A 23 7.81 -4.49 -15.01
CA PRO A 23 8.36 -5.33 -13.96
C PRO A 23 9.81 -4.94 -13.67
N ILE A 24 10.14 -4.80 -12.39
CA ILE A 24 11.52 -4.53 -11.94
C ILE A 24 12.40 -5.73 -12.22
N LEU A 25 11.83 -6.92 -12.05
CA LEU A 25 12.49 -8.19 -12.30
C LEU A 25 11.45 -9.22 -12.73
N ALA A 26 11.74 -9.92 -13.83
CA ALA A 26 10.91 -11.02 -14.31
C ALA A 26 11.75 -12.32 -14.35
N LYS A 27 11.17 -13.39 -13.84
CA LYS A 27 11.75 -14.74 -13.92
C LYS A 27 10.72 -15.72 -14.45
N GLU A 28 11.11 -16.48 -15.46
CA GLU A 28 10.30 -17.56 -16.01
C GLU A 28 10.92 -18.91 -15.63
N LYS A 29 10.10 -19.82 -15.14
CA LYS A 29 10.47 -21.22 -14.93
C LYS A 29 9.44 -22.12 -15.58
N LYS A 30 9.91 -23.09 -16.37
CA LYS A 30 9.10 -24.24 -16.79
C LYS A 30 9.36 -25.35 -15.82
N LYS A 31 8.30 -26.02 -15.39
CA LYS A 31 8.37 -27.21 -14.55
C LYS A 31 7.72 -28.39 -15.25
N ASP A 32 8.27 -29.57 -15.00
CA ASP A 32 7.63 -30.83 -15.39
C ASP A 32 6.42 -31.14 -14.48
N GLY A 33 5.47 -31.88 -14.99
CA GLY A 33 4.27 -32.27 -14.27
C GLY A 33 3.05 -31.41 -14.54
N PHE A 34 2.34 -30.98 -13.49
CA PHE A 34 1.11 -30.21 -13.64
C PHE A 34 1.34 -28.76 -14.06
N GLU A 35 2.41 -28.16 -13.60
CA GLU A 35 2.77 -26.77 -13.88
C GLU A 35 3.51 -26.70 -15.21
N ILE A 36 2.93 -25.99 -16.19
CA ILE A 36 3.51 -25.81 -17.53
C ILE A 36 4.43 -24.61 -17.55
N ALA A 37 4.03 -23.51 -16.89
CA ALA A 37 4.77 -22.26 -16.87
C ALA A 37 4.61 -21.56 -15.53
N ARG A 38 5.67 -20.87 -15.12
CA ARG A 38 5.69 -19.99 -13.95
C ARG A 38 6.45 -18.74 -14.28
N LYS A 39 5.85 -17.58 -14.00
CA LYS A 39 6.47 -16.27 -14.14
C LYS A 39 6.40 -15.52 -12.81
N ILE A 40 7.52 -14.97 -12.37
CA ILE A 40 7.59 -14.15 -11.18
C ILE A 40 7.98 -12.73 -11.60
N ASP A 41 7.12 -11.77 -11.29
CA ASP A 41 7.32 -10.36 -11.57
C ASP A 41 7.34 -9.56 -10.28
N TYR A 42 8.20 -8.54 -10.25
CA TYR A 42 8.26 -7.58 -9.16
C TYR A 42 7.91 -6.20 -9.72
N TYR A 43 6.97 -5.53 -9.04
CA TYR A 43 6.52 -4.20 -9.42
C TYR A 43 6.61 -3.22 -8.26
N ASN A 44 6.75 -1.96 -8.59
CA ASN A 44 6.33 -0.89 -7.69
C ASN A 44 4.81 -0.70 -7.86
N GLY A 45 4.12 -0.52 -6.75
CA GLY A 45 2.70 -0.17 -6.78
C GLY A 45 2.47 1.25 -7.29
N ASN A 46 1.23 1.53 -7.66
CA ASN A 46 0.80 2.89 -7.98
C ASN A 46 0.52 3.66 -6.69
N GLY A 47 1.39 4.63 -6.38
CA GLY A 47 1.31 5.39 -5.14
C GLY A 47 0.02 6.21 -4.99
N ALA A 48 -0.47 6.80 -6.08
CA ALA A 48 -1.72 7.57 -6.06
C ALA A 48 -2.93 6.70 -5.74
N ILE A 49 -3.04 5.53 -6.36
CA ILE A 49 -4.12 4.56 -6.09
C ILE A 49 -4.05 4.06 -4.65
N THR A 50 -2.86 3.72 -4.17
CA THR A 50 -2.68 3.21 -2.80
C THR A 50 -2.97 4.28 -1.76
N ALA A 51 -2.53 5.52 -1.96
CA ALA A 51 -2.80 6.63 -1.06
C ALA A 51 -4.31 6.94 -0.97
N GLU A 52 -5.01 6.93 -2.08
CA GLU A 52 -6.47 7.10 -2.12
C GLU A 52 -7.19 5.97 -1.37
N ALA A 53 -6.82 4.71 -1.63
CA ALA A 53 -7.38 3.56 -0.93
C ALA A 53 -7.09 3.57 0.58
N LEU A 54 -5.91 4.02 0.97
CA LEU A 54 -5.54 4.21 2.39
C LEU A 54 -6.42 5.28 3.05
N ALA A 55 -6.63 6.41 2.38
CA ALA A 55 -7.49 7.48 2.87
C ALA A 55 -8.94 7.03 3.01
N GLU A 56 -9.48 6.33 2.03
CA GLU A 56 -10.84 5.77 2.08
C GLU A 56 -11.00 4.77 3.24
N ALA A 57 -10.04 3.88 3.41
CA ALA A 57 -10.07 2.89 4.48
C ALA A 57 -9.99 3.54 5.88
N LEU A 58 -9.18 4.58 6.04
CA LEU A 58 -9.11 5.35 7.29
C LEU A 58 -10.40 6.14 7.55
N ALA A 59 -10.97 6.77 6.53
CA ALA A 59 -12.22 7.51 6.64
C ALA A 59 -13.39 6.57 7.04
N HIS A 60 -13.40 5.36 6.51
CA HIS A 60 -14.43 4.37 6.83
C HIS A 60 -14.42 3.96 8.32
N GLU A 61 -13.27 3.96 8.97
CA GLU A 61 -13.15 3.60 10.40
C GLU A 61 -13.61 4.69 11.37
N ASN A 62 -13.88 5.90 10.88
CA ASN A 62 -14.46 7.00 11.65
C ASN A 62 -13.63 7.45 12.88
N TYR A 63 -12.31 7.26 12.85
CA TYR A 63 -11.41 7.68 13.92
C TYR A 63 -11.05 9.15 13.90
N PHE A 64 -11.03 9.74 12.71
CA PHE A 64 -10.61 11.11 12.49
C PHE A 64 -11.80 11.94 12.05
N ASN A 65 -11.86 13.19 12.48
CA ASN A 65 -12.90 14.11 12.04
C ASN A 65 -12.79 14.43 10.56
N GLU A 66 -11.56 14.41 10.05
CA GLU A 66 -11.28 14.68 8.63
C GLU A 66 -10.03 13.96 8.18
N VAL A 67 -10.14 13.32 7.01
CA VAL A 67 -9.02 12.72 6.28
C VAL A 67 -8.87 13.47 4.98
N VAL A 68 -7.72 14.12 4.81
CA VAL A 68 -7.38 14.91 3.62
C VAL A 68 -6.39 14.13 2.78
N ILE A 69 -6.56 14.12 1.48
CA ILE A 69 -5.60 13.55 0.53
C ILE A 69 -4.82 14.69 -0.11
N CYS A 70 -3.49 14.60 -0.07
CA CYS A 70 -2.63 15.49 -0.82
C CYS A 70 -2.49 14.95 -2.25
N ASP A 71 -3.07 15.66 -3.22
CA ASP A 71 -3.09 15.26 -4.63
C ASP A 71 -1.72 15.30 -5.31
N SER A 72 -0.74 15.98 -4.71
CA SER A 72 0.59 16.11 -5.27
C SER A 72 1.49 14.98 -4.77
N ALA A 73 2.09 14.24 -5.70
CA ALA A 73 3.19 13.34 -5.38
C ALA A 73 4.40 14.17 -4.91
N LEU A 74 4.84 13.99 -3.67
CA LEU A 74 5.88 14.82 -3.07
C LEU A 74 7.24 14.69 -3.77
N ARG A 75 7.45 13.57 -4.47
CA ARG A 75 8.71 13.26 -5.19
C ARG A 75 8.58 13.31 -6.70
N ALA A 76 7.49 13.84 -7.24
CA ALA A 76 7.22 13.86 -8.68
C ALA A 76 8.31 14.58 -9.50
N HIS A 77 9.03 15.51 -8.88
CA HIS A 77 10.08 16.30 -9.53
C HIS A 77 11.50 16.00 -9.01
N ASP A 78 11.66 14.97 -8.20
CA ASP A 78 12.97 14.59 -7.69
C ASP A 78 13.79 13.96 -8.82
N VAL A 79 14.90 14.62 -9.20
CA VAL A 79 15.83 14.12 -10.23
C VAL A 79 16.68 12.97 -9.70
N THR A 80 16.91 12.93 -8.41
CA THR A 80 17.58 11.84 -7.69
C THR A 80 16.62 11.25 -6.67
N PRO A 81 16.54 9.92 -6.54
CA PRO A 81 15.73 9.31 -5.51
C PRO A 81 16.12 9.86 -4.13
N ARG A 82 15.17 10.43 -3.41
CA ARG A 82 15.41 10.77 -2.00
C ARG A 82 15.56 9.48 -1.23
N GLU A 83 16.66 9.31 -0.56
CA GLU A 83 16.77 8.31 0.48
C GLU A 83 16.13 8.90 1.74
N GLY A 84 15.04 8.27 2.18
CA GLY A 84 14.55 8.46 3.53
C GLY A 84 13.23 9.18 3.71
N ALA A 85 12.98 9.45 4.95
CA ALA A 85 11.78 10.05 5.51
C ALA A 85 11.66 11.54 5.18
N LEU A 86 10.45 12.06 5.31
CA LEU A 86 10.22 13.51 5.27
C LEU A 86 11.00 14.20 6.40
N SER A 87 11.59 15.35 6.10
CA SER A 87 12.24 16.17 7.12
C SER A 87 11.22 16.87 8.02
N GLU A 88 11.63 17.28 9.20
CA GLU A 88 10.80 18.08 10.11
C GLU A 88 10.24 19.32 9.43
N THR A 89 11.05 20.03 8.65
CA THR A 89 10.64 21.20 7.89
C THR A 89 9.55 20.87 6.87
N GLU A 90 9.69 19.78 6.14
CA GLU A 90 8.68 19.33 5.17
C GLU A 90 7.38 18.94 5.87
N VAL A 91 7.45 18.20 6.97
CA VAL A 91 6.28 17.82 7.76
C VAL A 91 5.54 19.05 8.28
N ASN A 92 6.25 19.99 8.87
CA ASN A 92 5.65 21.23 9.40
C ASN A 92 5.00 22.05 8.30
N ARG A 93 5.65 22.19 7.16
CA ARG A 93 5.11 22.92 6.00
C ARG A 93 3.82 22.26 5.49
N LEU A 94 3.83 20.96 5.28
CA LEU A 94 2.67 20.21 4.79
C LEU A 94 1.51 20.24 5.80
N ALA A 95 1.78 20.05 7.08
CA ALA A 95 0.76 20.11 8.12
C ALA A 95 0.10 21.49 8.19
N HIS A 96 0.89 22.56 8.01
CA HIS A 96 0.38 23.93 7.99
C HIS A 96 -0.44 24.21 6.71
N GLU A 97 0.10 23.88 5.54
CA GLU A 97 -0.57 24.12 4.25
C GLU A 97 -1.89 23.33 4.10
N LEU A 98 -1.93 22.11 4.61
CA LEU A 98 -3.10 21.24 4.56
C LEU A 98 -4.05 21.43 5.76
N ASP A 99 -3.65 22.24 6.73
CA ASP A 99 -4.39 22.47 7.97
C ASP A 99 -4.76 21.16 8.68
N VAL A 100 -3.76 20.33 8.92
CA VAL A 100 -3.91 19.03 9.59
C VAL A 100 -3.02 18.91 10.81
N ASP A 101 -3.40 18.02 11.72
CA ASP A 101 -2.69 17.81 12.98
C ASP A 101 -1.47 16.92 12.81
N PHE A 102 -1.51 16.01 11.82
CA PHE A 102 -0.42 15.10 11.52
C PHE A 102 -0.55 14.51 10.10
N LEU A 103 0.50 13.80 9.67
CA LEU A 103 0.57 13.18 8.35
C LEU A 103 0.73 11.66 8.47
N ILE A 104 0.11 10.94 7.55
CA ILE A 104 0.43 9.56 7.24
C ILE A 104 0.99 9.54 5.82
N ALA A 105 2.27 9.20 5.70
CA ALA A 105 2.94 9.14 4.41
C ALA A 105 3.03 7.71 3.90
N LEU A 106 2.56 7.50 2.68
CA LEU A 106 2.84 6.28 1.95
C LEU A 106 4.26 6.36 1.41
N GLU A 107 5.15 5.51 1.91
CA GLU A 107 6.57 5.53 1.56
C GLU A 107 6.91 4.58 0.43
N ASN A 108 6.29 3.42 0.41
CA ASN A 108 6.60 2.38 -0.56
C ASN A 108 5.46 1.37 -0.69
N VAL A 109 5.30 0.83 -1.89
CA VAL A 109 4.48 -0.36 -2.16
C VAL A 109 5.25 -1.25 -3.13
N GLN A 110 5.64 -2.43 -2.66
CA GLN A 110 6.22 -3.47 -3.50
C GLN A 110 5.19 -4.55 -3.75
N ILE A 111 5.16 -5.07 -4.98
CA ILE A 111 4.26 -6.15 -5.40
C ILE A 111 5.12 -7.28 -5.95
N ARG A 112 4.90 -8.49 -5.45
CA ARG A 112 5.47 -9.71 -6.00
C ARG A 112 4.35 -10.57 -6.55
N ALA A 113 4.29 -10.70 -7.87
CA ALA A 113 3.25 -11.49 -8.55
C ALA A 113 3.82 -12.79 -9.09
N VAL A 114 3.18 -13.90 -8.75
CA VAL A 114 3.52 -15.23 -9.27
C VAL A 114 2.37 -15.71 -10.14
N ARG A 115 2.64 -15.83 -11.42
CA ARG A 115 1.70 -16.32 -12.42
C ARG A 115 2.04 -17.76 -12.76
N ARG A 116 1.06 -18.67 -12.66
CA ARG A 116 1.22 -20.09 -12.95
C ARG A 116 0.18 -20.52 -13.95
N ILE A 117 0.57 -21.38 -14.87
CA ILE A 117 -0.32 -22.10 -15.78
C ILE A 117 -0.08 -23.59 -15.56
N SER A 118 -1.13 -24.32 -15.30
CA SER A 118 -1.14 -25.77 -15.06
C SER A 118 -2.13 -26.47 -15.98
N TYR A 119 -1.84 -27.70 -16.34
CA TYR A 119 -2.76 -28.56 -17.07
C TYR A 119 -3.29 -29.66 -16.15
N LEU A 120 -4.60 -29.71 -15.97
CA LEU A 120 -5.27 -30.69 -15.13
C LEU A 120 -5.72 -31.87 -15.97
N LYS A 121 -4.87 -32.87 -16.08
CA LYS A 121 -5.07 -34.05 -16.93
C LYS A 121 -6.41 -34.75 -16.71
N SER A 122 -6.79 -34.92 -15.45
CA SER A 122 -8.02 -35.63 -15.07
C SER A 122 -9.28 -34.97 -15.61
N TRP A 123 -9.21 -33.66 -15.87
CA TRP A 123 -10.36 -32.85 -16.30
C TRP A 123 -10.18 -32.29 -17.70
N GLY A 124 -9.01 -32.44 -18.28
CA GLY A 124 -8.72 -31.97 -19.64
C GLY A 124 -8.78 -30.45 -19.78
N ILE A 125 -8.51 -29.70 -18.70
CA ILE A 125 -8.57 -28.25 -18.68
C ILE A 125 -7.27 -27.64 -18.18
N TYR A 126 -7.07 -26.38 -18.54
CA TYR A 126 -6.00 -25.55 -17.99
C TYR A 126 -6.48 -24.76 -16.79
N GLN A 127 -5.58 -24.50 -15.86
CA GLN A 127 -5.77 -23.62 -14.73
C GLN A 127 -4.69 -22.56 -14.75
N GLY A 128 -5.10 -21.30 -14.71
CA GLY A 128 -4.21 -20.16 -14.51
C GLY A 128 -4.43 -19.56 -13.14
N THR A 129 -3.35 -19.22 -12.44
CA THR A 129 -3.40 -18.56 -11.14
C THR A 129 -2.44 -17.38 -11.12
N VAL A 130 -2.83 -16.33 -10.42
CA VAL A 130 -1.94 -15.22 -10.06
C VAL A 130 -2.06 -14.99 -8.57
N ASP A 131 -0.92 -15.07 -7.89
CA ASP A 131 -0.78 -14.71 -6.49
C ASP A 131 0.05 -13.43 -6.41
N ALA A 132 -0.51 -12.37 -5.88
CA ALA A 132 0.18 -11.11 -5.68
C ALA A 132 0.34 -10.82 -4.19
N LYS A 133 1.57 -10.80 -3.71
CA LYS A 133 1.92 -10.31 -2.38
C LYS A 133 2.25 -8.84 -2.45
N VAL A 134 1.64 -8.06 -1.58
CA VAL A 134 1.84 -6.63 -1.48
C VAL A 134 2.52 -6.27 -0.17
N TYR A 135 3.45 -5.33 -0.24
CA TYR A 135 4.29 -4.89 0.88
C TYR A 135 4.24 -3.37 1.02
N PRO A 136 3.14 -2.81 1.54
CA PRO A 136 3.06 -1.38 1.79
C PRO A 136 3.88 -0.98 3.03
N THR A 137 4.52 0.17 2.94
CA THR A 137 5.18 0.83 4.07
C THR A 137 4.62 2.23 4.22
N VAL A 138 4.16 2.56 5.41
CA VAL A 138 3.67 3.89 5.77
C VAL A 138 4.40 4.41 7.01
N ARG A 139 4.54 5.74 7.09
CA ARG A 139 5.09 6.42 8.26
C ARG A 139 4.11 7.47 8.77
N VAL A 140 4.01 7.57 10.08
CA VAL A 140 3.22 8.60 10.74
C VAL A 140 4.16 9.70 11.23
N TYR A 141 3.89 10.92 10.81
CA TYR A 141 4.67 12.10 11.17
C TYR A 141 3.84 13.06 12.01
N LEU A 142 4.42 13.48 13.12
CA LEU A 142 3.90 14.59 13.92
C LEU A 142 4.71 15.84 13.63
N PRO A 143 4.08 17.04 13.57
CA PRO A 143 4.80 18.30 13.51
C PRO A 143 5.79 18.45 14.68
N ASP A 144 6.85 19.24 14.44
CA ASP A 144 7.88 19.56 15.42
C ASP A 144 8.69 18.36 15.92
N ARG A 145 8.79 17.32 15.10
CA ARG A 145 9.63 16.14 15.37
C ARG A 145 10.57 15.85 14.20
N SER A 146 11.81 15.51 14.52
CA SER A 146 12.85 15.18 13.54
C SER A 146 12.73 13.76 12.96
N THR A 147 11.99 12.88 13.63
CA THR A 147 11.81 11.49 13.23
C THR A 147 10.34 11.13 13.16
N PRO A 148 9.96 10.16 12.30
CA PRO A 148 8.59 9.67 12.29
C PRO A 148 8.23 9.05 13.64
N MET A 149 6.97 9.20 14.02
CA MET A 149 6.45 8.61 15.24
C MET A 149 6.40 7.10 15.18
N VAL A 150 6.00 6.54 14.04
CA VAL A 150 5.94 5.12 13.78
C VAL A 150 6.12 4.83 12.30
N THR A 151 6.78 3.71 12.00
CA THR A 151 6.87 3.13 10.67
C THR A 151 6.17 1.79 10.69
N ILE A 152 5.22 1.60 9.77
CA ILE A 152 4.47 0.36 9.63
C ILE A 152 4.80 -0.26 8.29
N SER A 153 5.35 -1.47 8.34
CA SER A 153 5.51 -2.34 7.19
C SER A 153 4.52 -3.50 7.31
N ALA A 154 3.72 -3.68 6.30
CA ALA A 154 2.70 -4.71 6.28
C ALA A 154 2.85 -5.60 5.04
N LYS A 155 2.23 -6.76 5.06
CA LYS A 155 2.17 -7.67 3.91
C LYS A 155 0.85 -8.42 3.91
N ASP A 156 0.31 -8.65 2.73
CA ASP A 156 -0.84 -9.52 2.51
C ASP A 156 -0.85 -9.98 1.05
N SER A 157 -1.75 -10.90 0.73
CA SER A 157 -1.86 -11.50 -0.59
C SER A 157 -3.25 -11.34 -1.16
N ILE A 158 -3.32 -11.15 -2.48
CA ILE A 158 -4.54 -11.20 -3.27
C ILE A 158 -4.36 -12.21 -4.40
N PHE A 159 -5.40 -12.94 -4.74
CA PHE A 159 -5.34 -14.13 -5.59
C PHE A 159 -6.40 -14.08 -6.68
N TRP A 160 -6.02 -14.49 -7.89
CA TRP A 160 -6.92 -14.67 -9.04
C TRP A 160 -6.72 -16.05 -9.63
N GLU A 161 -7.80 -16.61 -10.13
CA GLU A 161 -7.83 -17.91 -10.77
C GLU A 161 -8.78 -17.94 -11.95
N GLU A 162 -8.38 -18.61 -13.01
CA GLU A 162 -9.19 -18.93 -14.17
C GLU A 162 -8.99 -20.39 -14.60
N THR A 163 -10.05 -21.04 -15.04
CA THR A 163 -10.02 -22.41 -15.58
C THR A 163 -10.73 -22.46 -16.92
N GLY A 164 -10.27 -23.31 -17.80
CA GLY A 164 -10.83 -23.49 -19.13
C GLY A 164 -9.82 -24.02 -20.14
N ASN A 165 -10.06 -23.77 -21.42
CA ASN A 165 -9.06 -24.05 -22.45
C ASN A 165 -7.89 -23.06 -22.34
N GLY A 166 -6.76 -23.39 -22.98
CA GLY A 166 -5.57 -22.55 -22.92
C GLY A 166 -5.79 -21.09 -23.36
N PRO A 167 -6.38 -20.84 -24.55
CA PRO A 167 -6.67 -19.48 -24.99
C PRO A 167 -7.60 -18.70 -24.06
N PHE A 168 -8.61 -19.34 -23.50
CA PHE A 168 -9.52 -18.73 -22.53
C PHE A 168 -8.77 -18.28 -21.26
N VAL A 169 -7.98 -19.16 -20.67
CA VAL A 169 -7.19 -18.86 -19.47
C VAL A 169 -6.24 -17.71 -19.73
N GLN A 170 -5.51 -17.73 -20.86
CA GLN A 170 -4.58 -16.66 -21.20
C GLN A 170 -5.26 -15.30 -21.38
N SER A 171 -6.48 -15.26 -21.93
CA SER A 171 -7.19 -14.02 -22.19
C SER A 171 -7.97 -13.49 -20.97
N HIS A 172 -8.41 -14.35 -20.05
CA HIS A 172 -9.26 -13.98 -18.92
C HIS A 172 -8.50 -13.87 -17.58
N LEU A 173 -7.35 -14.53 -17.45
CA LEU A 173 -6.52 -14.34 -16.27
C LEU A 173 -6.07 -12.88 -16.18
N ILE A 174 -6.11 -12.31 -14.99
CA ILE A 174 -5.83 -10.89 -14.79
C ILE A 174 -4.54 -10.47 -15.52
N ASN A 175 -4.62 -9.39 -16.29
CA ASN A 175 -3.48 -8.82 -17.00
C ASN A 175 -2.60 -8.00 -16.05
N GLU A 176 -1.43 -7.60 -16.52
CA GLU A 176 -0.43 -6.87 -15.74
C GLU A 176 -0.95 -5.52 -15.24
N GLU A 177 -1.62 -4.74 -16.10
CA GLU A 177 -2.14 -3.43 -15.78
C GLU A 177 -3.21 -3.50 -14.67
N ASP A 178 -4.19 -4.38 -14.84
CA ASP A 178 -5.25 -4.57 -13.85
C ASP A 178 -4.72 -5.17 -12.53
N LEU A 179 -3.72 -6.05 -12.61
CA LEU A 179 -3.05 -6.59 -11.44
C LEU A 179 -2.40 -5.49 -10.61
N ILE A 180 -1.62 -4.61 -11.23
CA ILE A 180 -0.96 -3.50 -10.53
C ILE A 180 -2.00 -2.58 -9.91
N LYS A 181 -3.06 -2.25 -10.64
CA LYS A 181 -4.15 -1.41 -10.15
C LYS A 181 -4.85 -2.02 -8.93
N GLN A 182 -5.31 -3.26 -9.04
CA GLN A 182 -6.03 -3.94 -7.96
C GLN A 182 -5.13 -4.25 -6.76
N ALA A 183 -3.88 -4.65 -6.99
CA ALA A 183 -2.92 -4.87 -5.92
C ALA A 183 -2.54 -3.58 -5.18
N SER A 184 -2.41 -2.46 -5.91
CA SER A 184 -2.14 -1.15 -5.32
C SER A 184 -3.30 -0.66 -4.47
N GLU A 185 -4.53 -0.86 -4.91
CA GLU A 185 -5.74 -0.55 -4.15
C GLU A 185 -5.84 -1.40 -2.88
N PHE A 186 -5.63 -2.69 -3.01
CA PHE A 186 -5.60 -3.63 -1.88
C PHE A 186 -4.52 -3.25 -0.86
N ALA A 187 -3.33 -2.87 -1.32
CA ALA A 187 -2.22 -2.45 -0.46
C ALA A 187 -2.57 -1.27 0.45
N GLY A 188 -3.46 -0.37 0.03
CA GLY A 188 -3.89 0.77 0.83
C GLY A 188 -4.71 0.38 2.07
N SER A 189 -5.47 -0.70 1.99
CA SER A 189 -6.32 -1.16 3.09
C SER A 189 -5.57 -1.87 4.22
N ILE A 190 -4.40 -2.42 3.94
CA ILE A 190 -3.66 -3.30 4.85
C ILE A 190 -3.07 -2.55 6.06
N PRO A 191 -2.39 -1.41 5.90
CA PRO A 191 -1.81 -0.70 7.04
C PRO A 191 -2.84 -0.22 8.06
N VAL A 192 -4.06 0.03 7.65
CA VAL A 192 -5.14 0.52 8.52
C VAL A 192 -5.36 -0.42 9.70
N LYS A 193 -5.36 -1.73 9.47
CA LYS A 193 -5.52 -2.75 10.51
C LYS A 193 -4.42 -2.69 11.57
N LYS A 194 -3.23 -2.26 11.19
CA LYS A 194 -2.09 -2.09 12.12
C LYS A 194 -2.07 -0.72 12.77
N LEU A 195 -2.61 0.30 12.11
CA LEU A 195 -2.71 1.66 12.64
C LEU A 195 -3.76 1.78 13.73
N LEU A 196 -4.94 1.16 13.55
CA LEU A 196 -6.08 1.30 14.45
C LEU A 196 -5.80 0.85 15.90
N PRO A 197 -5.21 -0.32 16.16
CA PRO A 197 -4.87 -0.72 17.53
C PRO A 197 -3.93 0.26 18.22
N TYR A 198 -3.01 0.85 17.48
CA TYR A 198 -2.08 1.86 17.95
C TYR A 198 -2.82 3.12 18.44
N TRP A 199 -3.78 3.63 17.65
CA TRP A 199 -4.60 4.78 18.02
C TRP A 199 -5.53 4.49 19.20
N LYS A 200 -6.14 3.31 19.23
CA LYS A 200 -6.99 2.89 20.37
C LYS A 200 -6.21 2.85 21.68
N THR A 201 -4.98 2.36 21.65
CA THR A 201 -4.12 2.30 22.83
C THR A 201 -3.71 3.69 23.29
N ALA A 202 -3.32 4.58 22.36
CA ALA A 202 -2.97 5.95 22.65
C ALA A 202 -4.15 6.71 23.29
N ASN A 203 -5.35 6.58 22.72
CA ASN A 203 -6.56 7.19 23.27
C ASN A 203 -6.91 6.68 24.66
N ARG A 204 -6.71 5.40 24.96
CA ARG A 204 -6.96 4.82 26.28
C ARG A 204 -6.00 5.39 27.33
N TYR A 205 -4.75 5.61 27.01
CA TYR A 205 -3.81 6.25 27.90
C TYR A 205 -4.16 7.71 28.24
N LEU A 206 -4.76 8.43 27.31
CA LEU A 206 -5.23 9.79 27.50
C LEU A 206 -6.44 9.87 28.45
N PHE A 207 -7.30 8.86 28.42
CA PHE A 207 -8.46 8.79 29.33
C PHE A 207 -8.10 8.32 30.75
N CYS A 208 -7.01 7.60 30.94
CA CYS A 208 -6.58 7.13 32.25
C CYS A 208 -5.76 8.16 33.05
N GLY A 209 -5.39 9.30 32.45
CA GLY A 209 -4.59 10.37 33.08
C GLY A 209 -5.40 11.52 33.69
N GLY A 210 -6.71 11.49 33.62
CA GLY A 210 -7.60 12.45 34.28
C GLY A 210 -7.86 12.07 35.73
N SER A 211 -6.91 12.34 36.63
CA SER A 211 -7.26 12.32 38.03
C SER A 211 -8.07 13.55 38.36
N VAL A 212 -9.24 13.32 38.81
CA VAL A 212 -10.14 14.20 39.49
C VAL A 212 -9.43 14.79 40.73
N ASN A 213 -9.37 16.10 40.78
CA ASN A 213 -9.49 16.86 42.02
C ASN A 213 -10.43 18.02 41.77
#